data_45e4339061203e4d682d110c2ac3243f
#
_entry.id   45e4339061203e4d682d110c2ac3243f
#
_cell.length_a   1.000
_cell.length_b   1.000
_cell.length_c   1.000
_cell.angle_alpha   90.00
_cell.angle_beta   90.00
_cell.angle_gamma   90.00
#
_symmetry.space_group_name_H-M   'P 1'
#
loop_
_entity.id
_entity.type
_entity.pdbx_description
1 polymer ?
#
loop_
_entity_poly.entity_id
_entity_poly.type
_entity_poly.pdbx_seq_one_letter_code
_entity_poly.pdbx_strand_id
1 'polypeptide(L)' 'MKTAAVELPADLVWRDPERLGGRLCFRNTRVPVDALFENLEDGVSLAEFLDAFEGVTREQAVGVLEAARTALAEPSLA' A
#
# COMPACT_ATOMS: atom_id res chain seq x y z
N MET A 1 19.05 -1.45 -18.49
CA MET A 1 19.09 -1.64 -17.36
C MET A 1 17.88 -1.92 -16.71
N LYS A 2 17.83 -2.50 -15.75
CA LYS A 2 16.70 -2.81 -15.20
C LYS A 2 16.47 -2.11 -13.99
N THR A 3 15.37 -1.64 -13.85
CA THR A 3 15.00 -0.99 -12.68
C THR A 3 14.72 -1.96 -11.66
N ALA A 4 15.09 -1.70 -10.49
CA ALA A 4 14.74 -2.55 -9.40
C ALA A 4 13.24 -2.49 -9.23
N ALA A 5 12.59 -3.58 -9.40
CA ALA A 5 11.16 -3.61 -9.24
C ALA A 5 10.83 -3.77 -7.77
N VAL A 6 9.85 -3.03 -7.33
CA VAL A 6 9.33 -3.21 -6.00
C VAL A 6 8.42 -4.41 -6.06
N GLU A 7 8.70 -5.41 -5.25
CA GLU A 7 7.84 -6.56 -5.20
C GLU A 7 6.63 -6.25 -4.35
N LEU A 8 5.46 -6.30 -4.95
CA LEU A 8 4.23 -6.03 -4.22
C LEU A 8 3.74 -7.34 -3.60
N PRO A 9 3.34 -7.29 -2.33
CA PRO A 9 2.83 -8.49 -1.68
C PRO A 9 1.45 -8.83 -2.23
N ALA A 10 1.40 -9.79 -3.12
CA ALA A 10 0.18 -10.10 -3.86
C ALA A 10 -0.97 -10.52 -2.97
N ASP A 11 -0.70 -11.01 -1.78
CA ASP A 11 -1.76 -11.37 -0.86
C ASP A 11 -2.29 -10.17 -0.07
N LEU A 12 -1.64 -9.02 -0.18
CA LEU A 12 -2.05 -7.83 0.55
C LEU A 12 -2.66 -6.75 -0.34
N VAL A 13 -2.27 -6.74 -1.61
CA VAL A 13 -2.73 -5.69 -2.53
C VAL A 13 -3.15 -6.32 -3.85
N TRP A 14 -3.95 -5.59 -4.60
CA TRP A 14 -4.35 -6.07 -5.93
C TRP A 14 -4.63 -4.88 -6.83
N ARG A 15 -4.66 -5.17 -8.12
CA ARG A 15 -4.94 -4.16 -9.12
C ARG A 15 -5.95 -4.76 -10.09
N ASP A 16 -7.08 -4.10 -10.24
CA ASP A 16 -8.14 -4.55 -11.13
C ASP A 16 -8.29 -3.51 -12.23
N PRO A 17 -7.91 -3.83 -13.46
CA PRO A 17 -7.96 -2.84 -14.53
C PRO A 17 -9.36 -2.33 -14.82
N GLU A 18 -10.37 -3.07 -14.42
CA GLU A 18 -11.73 -2.63 -14.64
C GLU A 18 -12.28 -1.79 -13.51
N ARG A 19 -11.51 -1.61 -12.46
CA ARG A 19 -11.93 -0.82 -11.32
C ARG A 19 -10.92 0.24 -11.04
N LEU A 20 -11.38 1.41 -10.75
CA LEU A 20 -10.53 2.51 -10.33
C LEU A 20 -9.38 2.76 -11.29
N GLY A 21 -9.59 2.46 -12.58
CA GLY A 21 -8.57 2.67 -13.58
C GLY A 21 -7.31 1.86 -13.37
N GLY A 22 -7.42 0.70 -12.75
CA GLY A 22 -6.25 -0.12 -12.50
C GLY A 22 -5.43 0.32 -11.30
N ARG A 23 -6.01 1.13 -10.42
CA ARG A 23 -5.30 1.61 -9.26
C ARG A 23 -4.97 0.49 -8.32
N LEU A 24 -3.83 0.57 -7.66
CA LEU A 24 -3.44 -0.42 -6.68
C LEU A 24 -4.25 -0.22 -5.41
N CYS A 25 -4.93 -1.24 -4.98
CA CYS A 25 -5.78 -1.18 -3.79
C CYS A 25 -5.39 -2.28 -2.82
N PHE A 26 -5.85 -2.13 -1.58
CA PHE A 26 -5.71 -3.22 -0.63
C PHE A 26 -6.59 -4.39 -1.11
N ARG A 27 -6.08 -5.60 -0.93
CA ARG A 27 -6.75 -6.78 -1.48
C ARG A 27 -8.16 -6.90 -0.95
N ASN A 28 -9.06 -7.22 -1.85
CA ASN A 28 -10.49 -7.39 -1.54
C ASN A 28 -11.17 -6.11 -1.09
N THR A 29 -10.59 -4.96 -1.42
CA THR A 29 -11.21 -3.68 -1.12
C THR A 29 -11.14 -2.78 -2.34
N ARG A 30 -11.83 -1.65 -2.28
CA ARG A 30 -11.69 -0.58 -3.25
C ARG A 30 -10.90 0.58 -2.68
N VAL A 31 -10.22 0.36 -1.56
CA VAL A 31 -9.43 1.39 -0.91
C VAL A 31 -8.06 1.46 -1.57
N PRO A 32 -7.72 2.55 -2.23
CA PRO A 32 -6.41 2.65 -2.85
C PRO A 32 -5.31 2.66 -1.80
N VAL A 33 -4.19 2.05 -2.14
CA VAL A 33 -3.04 2.06 -1.24
C VAL A 33 -2.61 3.51 -0.97
N ASP A 34 -2.76 4.40 -1.94
CA ASP A 34 -2.44 5.80 -1.76
C ASP A 34 -3.17 6.43 -0.58
N ALA A 35 -4.38 5.96 -0.29
CA ALA A 35 -5.15 6.53 0.81
C ALA A 35 -4.42 6.38 2.14
N LEU A 36 -3.69 5.28 2.31
CA LEU A 36 -2.93 5.09 3.53
C LEU A 36 -1.85 6.16 3.67
N PHE A 37 -1.07 6.35 2.61
CA PHE A 37 0.02 7.30 2.66
C PHE A 37 -0.49 8.73 2.84
N GLU A 38 -1.55 9.08 2.12
CA GLU A 38 -2.11 10.42 2.21
C GLU A 38 -2.61 10.73 3.61
N ASN A 39 -3.26 9.74 4.24
CA ASN A 39 -3.75 9.95 5.59
C ASN A 39 -2.60 10.12 6.58
N LEU A 40 -1.56 9.30 6.45
CA LEU A 40 -0.42 9.41 7.34
C LEU A 40 0.29 10.75 7.16
N GLU A 41 0.37 11.23 5.91
CA GLU A 41 0.99 12.52 5.64
C GLU A 41 0.21 13.65 6.30
N ASP A 42 -1.09 13.48 6.43
CA ASP A 42 -1.94 14.48 7.05
C ASP A 42 -2.00 14.37 8.56
N GLY A 43 -1.23 13.46 9.13
CA GLY A 43 -1.17 13.32 10.59
C GLY A 43 -2.19 12.36 11.17
N VAL A 44 -2.89 11.62 10.33
CA VAL A 44 -3.84 10.61 10.80
C VAL A 44 -3.03 9.40 11.24
N SER A 45 -3.33 8.87 12.42
CA SER A 45 -2.60 7.70 12.89
C SER A 45 -3.04 6.45 12.13
N LEU A 46 -2.21 5.43 12.17
CA LEU A 46 -2.57 4.16 11.54
C LEU A 46 -3.86 3.61 12.14
N ALA A 47 -4.01 3.70 13.45
CA ALA A 47 -5.21 3.21 14.10
C ALA A 47 -6.45 3.95 13.62
N GLU A 48 -6.35 5.25 13.45
CA GLU A 48 -7.46 6.05 12.93
C GLU A 48 -7.79 5.69 11.50
N PHE A 49 -6.76 5.46 10.70
CA PHE A 49 -6.96 5.05 9.32
C PHE A 49 -7.72 3.73 9.27
N LEU A 50 -7.29 2.76 10.06
CA LEU A 50 -7.94 1.45 10.05
C LEU A 50 -9.38 1.52 10.55
N ASP A 51 -9.64 2.44 11.45
CA ASP A 51 -10.98 2.64 11.94
C ASP A 51 -11.89 3.20 10.85
N ALA A 52 -11.36 4.09 10.04
CA ALA A 52 -12.12 4.74 8.99
C ALA A 52 -12.34 3.84 7.78
N PHE A 53 -11.39 2.96 7.50
CA PHE A 53 -11.46 2.09 6.33
C PHE A 53 -11.56 0.64 6.78
N GLU A 54 -12.75 0.24 7.15
CA GLU A 54 -12.96 -1.05 7.81
C GLU A 54 -12.56 -2.27 6.99
N GLY A 55 -12.56 -2.14 5.68
CA GLY A 55 -12.19 -3.26 4.83
C GLY A 55 -10.70 -3.56 4.80
N VAL A 56 -9.88 -2.64 5.32
CA VAL A 56 -8.43 -2.80 5.32
C VAL A 56 -8.00 -3.35 6.66
N THR A 57 -7.23 -4.43 6.64
CA THR A 57 -6.74 -5.01 7.89
C THR A 57 -5.42 -4.36 8.28
N ARG A 58 -5.11 -4.45 9.55
CA ARG A 58 -3.84 -3.94 10.04
C ARG A 58 -2.68 -4.61 9.34
N GLU A 59 -2.80 -5.92 9.11
CA GLU A 59 -1.76 -6.69 8.45
C GLU A 59 -1.51 -6.15 7.05
N GLN A 60 -2.58 -5.81 6.32
CA GLN A 60 -2.43 -5.25 4.99
C GLN A 60 -1.74 -3.90 5.03
N ALA A 61 -2.16 -3.03 5.92
CA ALA A 61 -1.59 -1.69 6.00
C ALA A 61 -0.11 -1.75 6.41
N VAL A 62 0.20 -2.53 7.44
CA VAL A 62 1.57 -2.65 7.90
C VAL A 62 2.44 -3.30 6.83
N GLY A 63 1.89 -4.31 6.14
CA GLY A 63 2.64 -4.97 5.07
C GLY A 63 3.00 -4.02 3.94
N VAL A 64 2.08 -3.12 3.58
CA VAL A 64 2.36 -2.13 2.55
C VAL A 64 3.44 -1.16 3.02
N LEU A 65 3.35 -0.71 4.27
CA LEU A 65 4.35 0.20 4.81
C LEU A 65 5.73 -0.47 4.84
N GLU A 66 5.78 -1.74 5.21
CA GLU A 66 7.05 -2.46 5.24
C GLU A 66 7.61 -2.67 3.83
N ALA A 67 6.75 -2.93 2.87
CA ALA A 67 7.19 -3.07 1.49
C ALA A 67 7.81 -1.77 0.98
N ALA A 68 7.19 -0.65 1.31
CA ALA A 68 7.70 0.65 0.92
C ALA A 68 9.03 0.95 1.60
N ARG A 69 9.13 0.62 2.88
CA ARG A 69 10.36 0.83 3.62
C ARG A 69 11.50 0.01 3.03
N THR A 70 11.21 -1.23 2.72
CA THR A 70 12.22 -2.12 2.16
C THR A 70 12.69 -1.60 0.80
N ALA A 71 11.77 -1.15 -0.03
CA ALA A 71 12.13 -0.63 -1.34
C ALA A 71 13.04 0.58 -1.22
N LEU A 72 12.75 1.45 -0.28
CA LEU A 72 13.56 2.65 -0.11
C LEU A 72 14.92 2.38 0.50
N ALA A 73 15.04 1.31 1.25
CA ALA A 73 16.29 0.95 1.89
C ALA A 73 17.17 0.07 1.02
N GLU A 74 16.73 -0.27 -0.19
CA GLU A 74 17.48 -1.15 -1.06
C GLU A 74 18.80 -0.54 -1.47
N PRO A 75 19.90 -1.17 -1.15
CA PRO A 75 21.18 -0.58 -1.52
C PRO A 75 21.43 -0.58 -3.02
N SER A 76 20.73 -1.40 -3.76
CA SER A 76 20.94 -1.44 -5.19
C SER A 76 20.48 -0.17 -5.87
N LEU A 77 19.80 0.68 -5.18
CA LEU A 77 19.38 1.94 -5.74
C LEU A 77 20.51 2.96 -5.80
N ALA A 78 21.57 2.66 -5.16
CA ALA A 78 22.67 3.60 -5.08
C ALA A 78 23.34 3.80 -6.43
#